data_2644c19a0302e35dc91b52f234815d3c
#
_entry.id   2644c19a0302e35dc91b52f234815d3c
#
_cell.length_a   1.000
_cell.length_b   1.000
_cell.length_c   1.000
_cell.angle_alpha   90.00
_cell.angle_beta   90.00
_cell.angle_gamma   90.00
#
_symmetry.space_group_name_H-M   'P 1'
#
loop_
_entity.id
_entity.type
_entity.pdbx_description
1 polymer ?
#
loop_
_entity_poly.entity_id
_entity_poly.type
_entity_poly.pdbx_seq_one_letter_code
_entity_poly.pdbx_strand_id
1 'polypeptide(L)'
;MSHGLRFHGCMPANILPFTADLAIDEPAYRKHLRWLVDAPGVTGLVANGHAAEVASLTREERRRTLDVALDEVAGKVPVVTGIYSDGTLEAVELARDARAAGATGLLVFPPTLFMWGAQIKPDMVLRHFQTLADAVDLPLVVFEYPVASGIGYSPETLAELCKIPTVAAVKDWSNEIVSYEKNLRAVRATGRPVAVMSSFTMSLMASFLLGADGCISGMGSVTADVQAALFAAVQAGRLDEARRLNDRMAPLVSVFYAPPFVDMHNRMKEALAILGRIPAAHVRPPLTAISEDERHRIRLALRASGLSS
;
A
#
# COMPACT_ATOMS: atom_id res chain seq x y z
N MET A 1 -1.22 -7.09 -24.46
CA MET A 1 -2.64 -7.44 -24.16
C MET A 1 -2.91 -6.92 -22.74
N SER A 2 -3.92 -6.07 -22.53
CA SER A 2 -4.23 -5.56 -21.18
C SER A 2 -4.75 -6.72 -20.34
N HIS A 3 -4.03 -7.05 -19.29
CA HIS A 3 -4.41 -8.10 -18.33
C HIS A 3 -5.62 -7.70 -17.50
N GLY A 4 -6.75 -7.37 -17.99
CA GLY A 4 -8.03 -7.18 -17.29
C GLY A 4 -8.02 -6.51 -15.88
N LEU A 5 -6.84 -6.31 -15.29
CA LEU A 5 -6.69 -5.68 -13.97
C LEU A 5 -6.89 -4.17 -14.09
N ARG A 6 -7.93 -3.67 -13.44
CA ARG A 6 -8.17 -2.25 -13.30
C ARG A 6 -7.79 -1.80 -11.88
N PHE A 7 -6.81 -0.92 -11.78
CA PHE A 7 -6.48 -0.26 -10.51
C PHE A 7 -7.50 0.83 -10.22
N HIS A 8 -8.39 0.56 -9.27
CA HIS A 8 -9.52 1.44 -8.94
C HIS A 8 -10.07 1.10 -7.55
N GLY A 9 -10.63 2.08 -6.86
CA GLY A 9 -11.31 1.86 -5.58
C GLY A 9 -10.33 1.64 -4.43
N CYS A 10 -10.70 0.83 -3.45
CA CYS A 10 -9.91 0.60 -2.24
C CYS A 10 -9.16 -0.74 -2.33
N MET A 11 -7.83 -0.67 -2.28
CA MET A 11 -6.93 -1.83 -2.26
C MET A 11 -6.08 -1.79 -0.97
N PRO A 12 -6.51 -2.44 0.13
CA PRO A 12 -5.72 -2.49 1.35
C PRO A 12 -4.34 -3.13 1.13
N ALA A 13 -3.28 -2.49 1.67
CA ALA A 13 -1.99 -3.12 1.84
C ALA A 13 -1.99 -3.80 3.22
N ASN A 14 -2.11 -5.14 3.21
CA ASN A 14 -2.40 -5.90 4.42
C ASN A 14 -1.26 -5.91 5.43
N ILE A 15 -1.62 -5.90 6.71
CA ILE A 15 -0.76 -6.23 7.84
C ILE A 15 -0.48 -7.74 7.83
N LEU A 16 0.72 -8.14 8.26
CA LEU A 16 1.11 -9.54 8.47
C LEU A 16 1.27 -9.81 9.97
N PRO A 17 0.47 -10.67 10.58
CA PRO A 17 0.62 -11.04 11.98
C PRO A 17 1.76 -12.04 12.17
N PHE A 18 2.43 -11.95 13.33
CA PHE A 18 3.47 -12.87 13.79
C PHE A 18 3.08 -13.50 15.12
N THR A 19 3.61 -14.68 15.37
CA THR A 19 3.56 -15.37 16.67
C THR A 19 4.56 -14.77 17.66
N ALA A 20 4.55 -15.20 18.92
CA ALA A 20 5.47 -14.69 19.94
C ALA A 20 6.95 -15.03 19.66
N ASP A 21 7.21 -16.09 18.93
CA ASP A 21 8.55 -16.49 18.44
C ASP A 21 8.90 -15.86 17.08
N LEU A 22 8.11 -14.89 16.63
CA LEU A 22 8.28 -14.12 15.39
C LEU A 22 8.13 -14.93 14.09
N ALA A 23 7.56 -16.13 14.14
CA ALA A 23 7.12 -16.84 12.95
C ALA A 23 5.85 -16.17 12.36
N ILE A 24 5.57 -16.41 11.09
CA ILE A 24 4.33 -15.93 10.46
C ILE A 24 3.14 -16.68 11.09
N ASP A 25 2.18 -15.95 11.65
CA ASP A 25 0.91 -16.51 12.13
C ASP A 25 -0.07 -16.68 10.96
N GLU A 26 0.09 -17.79 10.21
CA GLU A 26 -0.76 -18.04 9.04
C GLU A 26 -2.26 -18.12 9.36
N PRO A 27 -2.72 -18.78 10.45
CA PRO A 27 -4.14 -18.79 10.79
C PRO A 27 -4.71 -17.40 11.02
N ALA A 28 -4.00 -16.52 11.75
CA ALA A 28 -4.41 -15.14 11.96
C ALA A 28 -4.34 -14.34 10.65
N TYR A 29 -3.32 -14.58 9.82
CA TYR A 29 -3.19 -13.92 8.52
C TYR A 29 -4.36 -14.27 7.60
N ARG A 30 -4.73 -15.54 7.48
CA ARG A 30 -5.90 -16.00 6.70
C ARG A 30 -7.19 -15.33 7.18
N LYS A 31 -7.41 -15.29 8.49
CA LYS A 31 -8.59 -14.63 9.09
C LYS A 31 -8.62 -13.14 8.73
N HIS A 32 -7.47 -12.46 8.78
CA HIS A 32 -7.37 -11.05 8.43
C HIS A 32 -7.62 -10.81 6.95
N LEU A 33 -7.08 -11.65 6.06
CA LEU A 33 -7.32 -11.56 4.62
C LEU A 33 -8.81 -11.72 4.27
N ARG A 34 -9.50 -12.71 4.87
CA ARG A 34 -10.96 -12.89 4.69
C ARG A 34 -11.72 -11.62 5.05
N TRP A 35 -11.41 -11.05 6.22
CA TRP A 35 -12.05 -9.82 6.65
C TRP A 35 -11.84 -8.68 5.65
N LEU A 36 -10.63 -8.56 5.08
CA LEU A 36 -10.31 -7.52 4.10
C LEU A 36 -11.12 -7.69 2.80
N VAL A 37 -11.15 -8.90 2.25
CA VAL A 37 -11.82 -9.13 0.95
C VAL A 37 -13.33 -9.21 1.05
N ASP A 38 -13.86 -9.47 2.24
CA ASP A 38 -15.30 -9.44 2.51
C ASP A 38 -15.79 -8.02 2.86
N ALA A 39 -14.88 -7.06 3.10
CA ALA A 39 -15.24 -5.67 3.37
C ALA A 39 -15.85 -5.02 2.11
N PRO A 40 -17.05 -4.38 2.22
CA PRO A 40 -17.74 -3.80 1.07
C PRO A 40 -16.87 -2.75 0.36
N GLY A 41 -16.78 -2.86 -0.97
CA GLY A 41 -16.08 -1.89 -1.82
C GLY A 41 -14.56 -2.06 -1.89
N VAL A 42 -14.00 -3.11 -1.29
CA VAL A 42 -12.62 -3.53 -1.54
C VAL A 42 -12.52 -4.12 -2.94
N THR A 43 -11.57 -3.63 -3.73
CA THR A 43 -11.43 -3.95 -5.16
C THR A 43 -10.14 -4.71 -5.48
N GLY A 44 -9.27 -4.91 -4.51
CA GLY A 44 -8.01 -5.63 -4.64
C GLY A 44 -7.29 -5.72 -3.31
N LEU A 45 -6.19 -6.43 -3.27
CA LEU A 45 -5.35 -6.60 -2.10
C LEU A 45 -3.88 -6.39 -2.48
N VAL A 46 -3.09 -5.81 -1.58
CA VAL A 46 -1.64 -5.69 -1.76
C VAL A 46 -0.92 -6.45 -0.65
N ALA A 47 -0.32 -7.59 -1.01
CA ALA A 47 0.54 -8.40 -0.14
C ALA A 47 1.99 -7.90 -0.18
N ASN A 48 2.80 -8.28 0.80
CA ASN A 48 4.24 -7.96 0.84
C ASN A 48 4.54 -6.45 0.70
N GLY A 49 3.65 -5.60 1.24
CA GLY A 49 3.89 -4.16 1.35
C GLY A 49 4.67 -3.80 2.62
N HIS A 50 4.92 -2.50 2.84
CA HIS A 50 5.48 -2.03 4.11
C HIS A 50 4.64 -2.46 5.32
N ALA A 51 3.31 -2.42 5.18
CA ALA A 51 2.39 -2.83 6.23
C ALA A 51 2.58 -4.31 6.65
N ALA A 52 3.06 -5.15 5.75
CA ALA A 52 3.41 -6.55 6.02
C ALA A 52 4.86 -6.75 6.51
N GLU A 53 5.58 -5.67 6.85
CA GLU A 53 6.99 -5.72 7.26
C GLU A 53 7.90 -6.43 6.24
N VAL A 54 7.68 -6.19 4.95
CA VAL A 54 8.36 -6.90 3.85
C VAL A 54 9.89 -6.86 3.94
N ALA A 55 10.46 -5.80 4.54
CA ALA A 55 11.91 -5.67 4.74
C ALA A 55 12.48 -6.72 5.72
N SER A 56 11.63 -7.29 6.61
CA SER A 56 12.03 -8.32 7.58
C SER A 56 11.74 -9.75 7.13
N LEU A 57 11.20 -9.92 5.91
CA LEU A 57 10.85 -11.24 5.37
C LEU A 57 11.95 -11.78 4.47
N THR A 58 12.25 -13.07 4.62
CA THR A 58 13.09 -13.79 3.65
C THR A 58 12.36 -13.95 2.31
N ARG A 59 13.08 -14.36 1.24
CA ARG A 59 12.48 -14.63 -0.07
C ARG A 59 11.42 -15.72 0.03
N GLU A 60 11.69 -16.79 0.79
CA GLU A 60 10.78 -17.92 1.02
C GLU A 60 9.52 -17.45 1.77
N GLU A 61 9.67 -16.59 2.76
CA GLU A 61 8.54 -16.03 3.51
C GLU A 61 7.68 -15.11 2.64
N ARG A 62 8.30 -14.27 1.79
CA ARG A 62 7.56 -13.44 0.83
C ARG A 62 6.77 -14.30 -0.16
N ARG A 63 7.35 -15.40 -0.63
CA ARG A 63 6.64 -16.37 -1.45
C ARG A 63 5.50 -17.03 -0.68
N ARG A 64 5.76 -17.50 0.55
CA ARG A 64 4.74 -18.16 1.38
C ARG A 64 3.56 -17.23 1.69
N THR A 65 3.81 -15.98 2.06
CA THR A 65 2.75 -15.00 2.33
C THR A 65 1.92 -14.69 1.09
N LEU A 66 2.54 -14.64 -0.09
CA LEU A 66 1.83 -14.48 -1.36
C LEU A 66 0.95 -15.70 -1.66
N ASP A 67 1.47 -16.92 -1.52
CA ASP A 67 0.72 -18.16 -1.75
C ASP A 67 -0.50 -18.24 -0.81
N VAL A 68 -0.33 -17.89 0.47
CA VAL A 68 -1.44 -17.81 1.44
C VAL A 68 -2.47 -16.76 1.04
N ALA A 69 -2.03 -15.59 0.57
CA ALA A 69 -2.95 -14.54 0.15
C ALA A 69 -3.75 -14.95 -1.10
N LEU A 70 -3.11 -15.55 -2.08
CA LEU A 70 -3.77 -16.04 -3.31
C LEU A 70 -4.78 -17.15 -3.00
N ASP A 71 -4.41 -18.12 -2.17
CA ASP A 71 -5.27 -19.22 -1.74
C ASP A 71 -6.49 -18.68 -0.97
N GLU A 72 -6.29 -17.79 -0.01
CA GLU A 72 -7.37 -17.26 0.83
C GLU A 72 -8.33 -16.32 0.09
N VAL A 73 -7.79 -15.49 -0.80
CA VAL A 73 -8.60 -14.57 -1.64
C VAL A 73 -9.38 -15.35 -2.70
N ALA A 74 -8.85 -16.50 -3.15
CA ALA A 74 -9.51 -17.44 -4.08
C ALA A 74 -10.15 -16.76 -5.31
N GLY A 75 -9.49 -15.74 -5.86
CA GLY A 75 -9.95 -15.03 -7.05
C GLY A 75 -11.09 -14.01 -6.83
N LYS A 76 -11.54 -13.78 -5.58
CA LYS A 76 -12.58 -12.76 -5.28
C LYS A 76 -12.16 -11.36 -5.72
N VAL A 77 -10.88 -11.02 -5.50
CA VAL A 77 -10.26 -9.77 -5.92
C VAL A 77 -8.83 -10.02 -6.41
N PRO A 78 -8.25 -9.15 -7.25
CA PRO A 78 -6.85 -9.23 -7.64
C PRO A 78 -5.91 -9.08 -6.45
N VAL A 79 -4.79 -9.81 -6.49
CA VAL A 79 -3.72 -9.75 -5.49
C VAL A 79 -2.46 -9.19 -6.15
N VAL A 80 -2.07 -7.99 -5.76
CA VAL A 80 -0.79 -7.35 -6.11
C VAL A 80 0.23 -7.68 -5.03
N THR A 81 1.50 -7.90 -5.39
CA THR A 81 2.54 -8.17 -4.39
C THR A 81 3.69 -7.18 -4.48
N GLY A 82 4.27 -6.84 -3.33
CA GLY A 82 5.42 -5.95 -3.24
C GLY A 82 6.69 -6.61 -3.75
N ILE A 83 7.44 -5.89 -4.57
CA ILE A 83 8.80 -6.22 -5.00
C ILE A 83 9.74 -5.25 -4.28
N TYR A 84 10.26 -5.71 -3.15
CA TYR A 84 11.17 -4.94 -2.29
C TYR A 84 12.59 -5.52 -2.39
N SER A 85 13.49 -4.78 -3.04
CA SER A 85 14.89 -5.15 -3.24
C SER A 85 15.73 -3.92 -3.57
N ASP A 86 16.98 -3.90 -3.12
CA ASP A 86 17.95 -2.87 -3.49
C ASP A 86 18.67 -3.17 -4.81
N GLY A 87 18.58 -4.41 -5.31
CA GLY A 87 19.20 -4.84 -6.56
C GLY A 87 18.19 -5.13 -7.67
N THR A 88 18.40 -4.57 -8.87
CA THR A 88 17.51 -4.79 -10.02
C THR A 88 17.40 -6.27 -10.40
N LEU A 89 18.50 -7.02 -10.36
CA LEU A 89 18.49 -8.45 -10.72
C LEU A 89 17.70 -9.28 -9.70
N GLU A 90 17.85 -9.00 -8.42
CA GLU A 90 17.03 -9.64 -7.38
C GLU A 90 15.55 -9.25 -7.53
N ALA A 91 15.25 -7.99 -7.83
CA ALA A 91 13.88 -7.56 -8.08
C ALA A 91 13.25 -8.33 -9.26
N VAL A 92 14.01 -8.64 -10.31
CA VAL A 92 13.57 -9.48 -11.43
C VAL A 92 13.25 -10.89 -10.96
N GLU A 93 14.10 -11.50 -10.12
CA GLU A 93 13.83 -12.85 -9.60
C GLU A 93 12.57 -12.87 -8.71
N LEU A 94 12.39 -11.87 -7.84
CA LEU A 94 11.17 -11.73 -7.05
C LEU A 94 9.92 -11.52 -7.93
N ALA A 95 10.04 -10.78 -9.02
CA ALA A 95 8.96 -10.59 -9.98
C ALA A 95 8.58 -11.90 -10.71
N ARG A 96 9.58 -12.71 -11.07
CA ARG A 96 9.37 -14.05 -11.67
C ARG A 96 8.70 -15.01 -10.67
N ASP A 97 9.14 -15.01 -9.41
CA ASP A 97 8.51 -15.80 -8.35
C ASP A 97 7.04 -15.39 -8.15
N ALA A 98 6.77 -14.08 -8.14
CA ALA A 98 5.42 -13.55 -8.02
C ALA A 98 4.51 -13.94 -9.19
N ARG A 99 5.03 -13.85 -10.42
CA ARG A 99 4.33 -14.30 -11.62
C ARG A 99 4.02 -15.81 -11.56
N ALA A 100 5.02 -16.61 -11.20
CA ALA A 100 4.87 -18.07 -11.08
C ALA A 100 3.89 -18.47 -9.97
N ALA A 101 3.73 -17.66 -8.92
CA ALA A 101 2.72 -17.84 -7.88
C ALA A 101 1.30 -17.50 -8.35
N GLY A 102 1.14 -16.65 -9.39
CA GLY A 102 -0.17 -16.20 -9.88
C GLY A 102 -0.57 -14.80 -9.37
N ALA A 103 0.38 -13.98 -8.92
CA ALA A 103 0.11 -12.57 -8.63
C ALA A 103 -0.47 -11.86 -9.86
N THR A 104 -1.39 -10.93 -9.65
CA THR A 104 -2.05 -10.19 -10.74
C THR A 104 -1.35 -8.88 -11.08
N GLY A 105 -0.40 -8.43 -10.28
CA GLY A 105 0.40 -7.23 -10.50
C GLY A 105 1.52 -7.11 -9.46
N LEU A 106 2.43 -6.19 -9.71
CA LEU A 106 3.63 -5.97 -8.89
C LEU A 106 3.67 -4.54 -8.36
N LEU A 107 3.77 -4.34 -7.07
CA LEU A 107 4.08 -3.06 -6.45
C LEU A 107 5.59 -2.92 -6.33
N VAL A 108 6.21 -2.14 -7.20
CA VAL A 108 7.66 -1.99 -7.28
C VAL A 108 8.12 -0.87 -6.36
N PHE A 109 8.90 -1.23 -5.36
CA PHE A 109 9.51 -0.28 -4.43
C PHE A 109 10.75 0.37 -5.05
N PRO A 110 11.03 1.65 -4.75
CA PRO A 110 12.32 2.23 -5.12
C PRO A 110 13.44 1.55 -4.32
N PRO A 111 14.53 1.10 -4.97
CA PRO A 111 15.74 0.70 -4.25
C PRO A 111 16.24 1.80 -3.31
N THR A 112 16.70 1.44 -2.12
CA THR A 112 17.26 2.39 -1.15
C THR A 112 18.47 3.15 -1.72
N LEU A 113 19.21 2.50 -2.64
CA LEU A 113 20.33 3.12 -3.36
C LEU A 113 19.92 4.42 -4.09
N PHE A 114 18.67 4.58 -4.46
CA PHE A 114 18.18 5.77 -5.16
C PHE A 114 18.30 7.05 -4.33
N MET A 115 18.33 6.96 -2.99
CA MET A 115 18.51 8.13 -2.11
C MET A 115 19.84 8.87 -2.34
N TRP A 116 20.80 8.25 -3.04
CA TRP A 116 22.14 8.79 -3.26
C TRP A 116 22.25 9.56 -4.58
N GLY A 117 21.13 9.93 -5.19
CA GLY A 117 21.15 10.82 -6.35
C GLY A 117 20.30 10.41 -7.55
N ALA A 118 19.31 9.55 -7.37
CA ALA A 118 18.42 9.17 -8.47
C ALA A 118 17.67 10.36 -9.07
N GLN A 119 17.39 11.42 -8.29
CA GLN A 119 16.73 12.63 -8.78
C GLN A 119 17.52 13.37 -9.86
N ILE A 120 18.86 13.29 -9.81
CA ILE A 120 19.76 13.89 -10.83
C ILE A 120 20.25 12.85 -11.84
N LYS A 121 19.84 11.60 -11.70
CA LYS A 121 20.19 10.49 -12.59
C LYS A 121 18.94 9.62 -12.91
N PRO A 122 17.92 10.19 -13.54
CA PRO A 122 16.64 9.50 -13.77
C PRO A 122 16.76 8.28 -14.70
N ASP A 123 17.78 8.20 -15.56
CA ASP A 123 18.07 7.04 -16.40
C ASP A 123 18.27 5.75 -15.59
N MET A 124 18.81 5.87 -14.37
CA MET A 124 18.99 4.74 -13.45
C MET A 124 17.62 4.19 -13.00
N VAL A 125 16.68 5.08 -12.70
CA VAL A 125 15.30 4.74 -12.32
C VAL A 125 14.58 4.07 -13.49
N LEU A 126 14.63 4.70 -14.67
CA LEU A 126 13.98 4.19 -15.88
C LEU A 126 14.50 2.81 -16.25
N ARG A 127 15.82 2.60 -16.19
CA ARG A 127 16.43 1.30 -16.47
C ARG A 127 15.96 0.23 -15.49
N HIS A 128 15.83 0.53 -14.20
CA HIS A 128 15.33 -0.42 -13.20
C HIS A 128 13.93 -0.92 -13.57
N PHE A 129 13.00 -0.01 -13.81
CA PHE A 129 11.63 -0.37 -14.19
C PHE A 129 11.52 -1.03 -15.56
N GLN A 130 12.31 -0.59 -16.56
CA GLN A 130 12.33 -1.23 -17.87
C GLN A 130 12.83 -2.67 -17.79
N THR A 131 13.88 -2.92 -16.98
CA THR A 131 14.41 -4.28 -16.78
C THR A 131 13.36 -5.22 -16.16
N LEU A 132 12.58 -4.72 -15.20
CA LEU A 132 11.45 -5.48 -14.64
C LEU A 132 10.34 -5.71 -15.67
N ALA A 133 9.99 -4.70 -16.45
CA ALA A 133 8.98 -4.76 -17.49
C ALA A 133 9.33 -5.78 -18.58
N ASP A 134 10.62 -5.86 -18.93
CA ASP A 134 11.13 -6.81 -19.95
C ASP A 134 11.17 -8.26 -19.41
N ALA A 135 11.28 -8.43 -18.09
CA ALA A 135 11.42 -9.74 -17.45
C ALA A 135 10.09 -10.47 -17.22
N VAL A 136 8.99 -9.72 -17.00
CA VAL A 136 7.66 -10.29 -16.68
C VAL A 136 6.56 -9.47 -17.37
N ASP A 137 5.52 -10.15 -17.81
CA ASP A 137 4.34 -9.54 -18.46
C ASP A 137 3.22 -9.19 -17.46
N LEU A 138 3.59 -8.77 -16.25
CA LEU A 138 2.63 -8.35 -15.22
C LEU A 138 2.51 -6.82 -15.17
N PRO A 139 1.31 -6.29 -14.83
CA PRO A 139 1.14 -4.88 -14.54
C PRO A 139 2.05 -4.42 -13.41
N LEU A 140 2.78 -3.33 -13.63
CA LEU A 140 3.64 -2.69 -12.63
C LEU A 140 2.91 -1.51 -11.98
N VAL A 141 2.98 -1.43 -10.68
CA VAL A 141 2.59 -0.27 -9.86
C VAL A 141 3.86 0.42 -9.38
N VAL A 142 4.12 1.62 -9.83
CA VAL A 142 5.23 2.44 -9.35
C VAL A 142 4.90 2.92 -7.95
N PHE A 143 5.77 2.65 -6.97
CA PHE A 143 5.56 3.19 -5.63
C PHE A 143 6.33 4.51 -5.48
N GLU A 144 5.58 5.61 -5.45
CA GLU A 144 6.10 6.97 -5.27
C GLU A 144 6.21 7.33 -3.80
N TYR A 145 7.33 7.93 -3.43
CA TYR A 145 7.67 8.44 -2.11
C TYR A 145 7.83 9.97 -2.13
N PRO A 146 7.84 10.64 -0.97
CA PRO A 146 8.22 12.05 -0.93
C PRO A 146 9.60 12.27 -1.57
N VAL A 147 9.72 13.21 -2.50
CA VAL A 147 11.01 13.54 -3.14
C VAL A 147 12.08 13.87 -2.08
N ALA A 148 11.67 14.53 -1.00
CA ALA A 148 12.56 14.84 0.13
C ALA A 148 13.11 13.61 0.86
N SER A 149 12.56 12.42 0.65
CA SER A 149 13.11 11.16 1.19
C SER A 149 14.37 10.69 0.46
N GLY A 150 14.67 11.28 -0.68
CA GLY A 150 15.78 10.89 -1.56
C GLY A 150 15.45 9.72 -2.51
N ILE A 151 14.41 8.95 -2.25
CA ILE A 151 14.00 7.80 -3.09
C ILE A 151 12.71 8.07 -3.91
N GLY A 152 12.06 9.22 -3.70
CA GLY A 152 10.93 9.64 -4.51
C GLY A 152 11.35 10.11 -5.90
N TYR A 153 10.42 10.18 -6.82
CA TYR A 153 10.64 10.57 -8.21
C TYR A 153 10.11 11.98 -8.47
N SER A 154 10.75 12.71 -9.41
CA SER A 154 10.15 13.95 -9.89
C SER A 154 8.91 13.68 -10.74
N PRO A 155 7.98 14.63 -10.87
CA PRO A 155 6.82 14.49 -11.76
C PRO A 155 7.21 14.12 -13.20
N GLU A 156 8.34 14.63 -13.69
CA GLU A 156 8.88 14.32 -15.03
C GLU A 156 9.32 12.85 -15.10
N THR A 157 10.04 12.37 -14.09
CA THR A 157 10.47 10.96 -14.02
C THR A 157 9.25 10.02 -13.92
N LEU A 158 8.22 10.39 -13.14
CA LEU A 158 6.97 9.63 -13.10
C LEU A 158 6.29 9.58 -14.47
N ALA A 159 6.23 10.69 -15.19
CA ALA A 159 5.67 10.74 -16.55
C ALA A 159 6.43 9.82 -17.50
N GLU A 160 7.77 9.79 -17.43
CA GLU A 160 8.59 8.86 -18.25
C GLU A 160 8.35 7.40 -17.86
N LEU A 161 8.28 7.08 -16.57
CA LEU A 161 7.94 5.72 -16.12
C LEU A 161 6.57 5.27 -16.64
N CYS A 162 5.59 6.17 -16.67
CA CYS A 162 4.26 5.87 -17.20
C CYS A 162 4.23 5.57 -18.70
N LYS A 163 5.30 5.86 -19.47
CA LYS A 163 5.42 5.47 -20.87
C LYS A 163 5.76 3.99 -21.06
N ILE A 164 6.31 3.32 -20.04
CA ILE A 164 6.60 1.89 -20.06
C ILE A 164 5.25 1.13 -20.17
N PRO A 165 5.06 0.26 -21.18
CA PRO A 165 3.74 -0.32 -21.48
C PRO A 165 3.11 -1.11 -20.32
N THR A 166 3.91 -1.77 -19.49
CA THR A 166 3.45 -2.56 -18.34
C THR A 166 3.18 -1.73 -17.09
N VAL A 167 3.60 -0.46 -17.04
CA VAL A 167 3.23 0.43 -15.94
C VAL A 167 1.75 0.77 -16.06
N ALA A 168 0.96 0.28 -15.11
CA ALA A 168 -0.50 0.38 -15.07
C ALA A 168 -1.02 1.29 -13.96
N ALA A 169 -0.21 1.54 -12.93
CA ALA A 169 -0.59 2.44 -11.85
C ALA A 169 0.63 3.09 -11.17
N VAL A 170 0.37 4.20 -10.49
CA VAL A 170 1.25 4.80 -9.49
C VAL A 170 0.56 4.71 -8.14
N LYS A 171 1.25 4.14 -7.13
CA LYS A 171 0.87 4.28 -5.73
C LYS A 171 1.58 5.50 -5.19
N ASP A 172 0.85 6.59 -5.00
CA ASP A 172 1.43 7.87 -4.59
C ASP A 172 1.37 8.07 -3.08
N TRP A 173 2.54 8.11 -2.47
CA TRP A 173 2.76 8.49 -1.08
C TRP A 173 3.69 9.72 -0.98
N SER A 174 3.45 10.73 -1.81
CA SER A 174 4.21 12.00 -1.75
C SER A 174 4.05 12.74 -0.41
N ASN A 175 3.05 12.36 0.39
CA ASN A 175 2.79 12.83 1.75
C ASN A 175 2.57 14.35 1.86
N GLU A 176 2.22 14.99 0.75
CA GLU A 176 1.92 16.41 0.65
C GLU A 176 0.99 16.66 -0.53
N ILE A 177 -0.12 17.38 -0.32
CA ILE A 177 -1.20 17.48 -1.30
C ILE A 177 -0.79 18.22 -2.59
N VAL A 178 0.09 19.20 -2.49
CA VAL A 178 0.59 19.95 -3.67
C VAL A 178 1.47 19.06 -4.53
N SER A 179 2.33 18.25 -3.91
CA SER A 179 3.17 17.27 -4.60
C SER A 179 2.32 16.17 -5.24
N TYR A 180 1.30 15.68 -4.52
CA TYR A 180 0.32 14.74 -5.04
C TYR A 180 -0.37 15.29 -6.31
N GLU A 181 -0.85 16.53 -6.28
CA GLU A 181 -1.51 17.16 -7.44
C GLU A 181 -0.57 17.29 -8.64
N LYS A 182 0.71 17.68 -8.41
CA LYS A 182 1.72 17.74 -9.48
C LYS A 182 1.96 16.38 -10.11
N ASN A 183 2.12 15.33 -9.30
CA ASN A 183 2.30 13.96 -9.76
C ASN A 183 1.09 13.49 -10.58
N LEU A 184 -0.13 13.69 -10.05
CA LEU A 184 -1.37 13.34 -10.74
C LEU A 184 -1.45 14.02 -12.12
N ARG A 185 -1.18 15.33 -12.19
CA ARG A 185 -1.19 16.08 -13.45
C ARG A 185 -0.14 15.57 -14.43
N ALA A 186 1.08 15.26 -13.97
CA ALA A 186 2.15 14.73 -14.80
C ALA A 186 1.78 13.36 -15.38
N VAL A 187 1.24 12.45 -14.57
CA VAL A 187 0.76 11.15 -15.03
C VAL A 187 -0.37 11.29 -16.06
N ARG A 188 -1.37 12.14 -15.78
CA ARG A 188 -2.51 12.39 -16.70
C ARG A 188 -2.05 13.00 -18.02
N ALA A 189 -1.06 13.90 -18.01
CA ALA A 189 -0.51 14.53 -19.21
C ALA A 189 0.14 13.57 -20.20
N THR A 190 0.51 12.37 -19.75
CA THR A 190 1.04 11.32 -20.66
C THR A 190 0.00 10.78 -21.65
N GLY A 191 -1.29 10.99 -21.39
CA GLY A 191 -2.39 10.39 -22.18
C GLY A 191 -2.51 8.87 -22.04
N ARG A 192 -1.68 8.26 -21.20
CA ARG A 192 -1.71 6.81 -20.94
C ARG A 192 -2.76 6.47 -19.88
N PRO A 193 -3.41 5.29 -19.95
CA PRO A 193 -4.41 4.83 -18.97
C PRO A 193 -3.74 4.31 -17.69
N VAL A 194 -2.86 5.11 -17.09
CA VAL A 194 -2.17 4.78 -15.83
C VAL A 194 -2.99 5.32 -14.67
N ALA A 195 -3.39 4.45 -13.75
CA ALA A 195 -4.15 4.84 -12.57
C ALA A 195 -3.26 5.53 -11.53
N VAL A 196 -3.79 6.51 -10.82
CA VAL A 196 -3.12 7.12 -9.66
C VAL A 196 -3.87 6.72 -8.40
N MET A 197 -3.26 5.83 -7.62
CA MET A 197 -3.80 5.28 -6.38
C MET A 197 -3.18 6.02 -5.20
N SER A 198 -3.99 6.79 -4.48
CA SER A 198 -3.49 7.54 -3.32
C SER A 198 -3.03 6.58 -2.20
N SER A 199 -1.87 6.85 -1.64
CA SER A 199 -1.40 6.28 -0.37
C SER A 199 -1.26 7.37 0.70
N PHE A 200 -1.66 8.59 0.39
CA PHE A 200 -1.65 9.73 1.28
C PHE A 200 -2.88 9.71 2.21
N THR A 201 -2.91 8.76 3.13
CA THR A 201 -4.07 8.49 3.99
C THR A 201 -4.42 9.68 4.92
N MET A 202 -3.46 10.53 5.24
CA MET A 202 -3.70 11.76 6.04
C MET A 202 -4.56 12.79 5.31
N SER A 203 -4.64 12.72 3.97
CA SER A 203 -5.48 13.61 3.13
C SER A 203 -6.21 12.83 2.05
N LEU A 204 -6.74 11.66 2.40
CA LEU A 204 -7.33 10.73 1.44
C LEU A 204 -8.54 11.35 0.71
N MET A 205 -9.43 12.06 1.44
CA MET A 205 -10.56 12.75 0.84
C MET A 205 -10.12 13.80 -0.19
N ALA A 206 -9.06 14.58 0.12
CA ALA A 206 -8.54 15.57 -0.81
C ALA A 206 -7.96 14.91 -2.07
N SER A 207 -7.22 13.81 -1.92
CA SER A 207 -6.71 13.04 -3.06
C SER A 207 -7.85 12.54 -3.98
N PHE A 208 -8.94 12.04 -3.39
CA PHE A 208 -10.11 11.60 -4.16
C PHE A 208 -10.82 12.74 -4.88
N LEU A 209 -10.94 13.91 -4.24
CA LEU A 209 -11.51 15.12 -4.85
C LEU A 209 -10.65 15.66 -6.00
N LEU A 210 -9.33 15.49 -5.95
CA LEU A 210 -8.40 15.82 -7.04
C LEU A 210 -8.48 14.83 -8.21
N GLY A 211 -9.15 13.68 -8.04
CA GLY A 211 -9.36 12.70 -9.11
C GLY A 211 -8.45 11.47 -9.04
N ALA A 212 -8.05 11.04 -7.84
CA ALA A 212 -7.45 9.71 -7.65
C ALA A 212 -8.40 8.61 -8.16
N ASP A 213 -7.84 7.58 -8.77
CA ASP A 213 -8.61 6.40 -9.20
C ASP A 213 -8.98 5.48 -8.03
N GLY A 214 -8.40 5.71 -6.86
CA GLY A 214 -8.63 4.94 -5.65
C GLY A 214 -7.49 5.10 -4.65
N CYS A 215 -7.31 4.12 -3.78
CA CYS A 215 -6.20 4.12 -2.81
C CYS A 215 -5.55 2.73 -2.66
N ILE A 216 -4.25 2.75 -2.37
CA ILE A 216 -3.48 1.62 -1.83
C ILE A 216 -2.95 2.05 -0.47
N SER A 217 -3.56 1.58 0.62
CA SER A 217 -3.35 2.11 1.96
C SER A 217 -3.06 1.02 2.99
N GLY A 218 -1.99 1.19 3.79
CA GLY A 218 -1.71 0.33 4.96
C GLY A 218 -2.80 0.45 6.03
N MET A 219 -3.31 1.67 6.28
CA MET A 219 -4.44 1.90 7.18
C MET A 219 -5.73 1.19 6.71
N GLY A 220 -5.81 0.84 5.41
CA GLY A 220 -6.86 -0.02 4.88
C GLY A 220 -6.97 -1.37 5.60
N SER A 221 -5.88 -1.88 6.20
CA SER A 221 -5.93 -3.07 7.07
C SER A 221 -6.87 -2.91 8.26
N VAL A 222 -7.10 -1.68 8.72
CA VAL A 222 -7.97 -1.39 9.87
C VAL A 222 -9.34 -0.86 9.42
N THR A 223 -9.37 -0.06 8.36
CA THR A 223 -10.53 0.76 7.95
C THR A 223 -10.90 0.58 6.47
N ALA A 224 -10.74 -0.62 5.91
CA ALA A 224 -11.02 -0.88 4.49
C ALA A 224 -12.41 -0.43 4.05
N ASP A 225 -13.44 -0.78 4.83
CA ASP A 225 -14.84 -0.43 4.62
C ASP A 225 -15.08 1.09 4.61
N VAL A 226 -14.46 1.81 5.56
CA VAL A 226 -14.61 3.27 5.65
C VAL A 226 -13.91 3.97 4.48
N GLN A 227 -12.70 3.52 4.09
CA GLN A 227 -11.99 4.07 2.94
C GLN A 227 -12.71 3.81 1.63
N ALA A 228 -13.27 2.62 1.45
CA ALA A 228 -14.07 2.28 0.28
C ALA A 228 -15.36 3.11 0.21
N ALA A 229 -16.04 3.27 1.35
CA ALA A 229 -17.24 4.12 1.44
C ALA A 229 -16.91 5.60 1.17
N LEU A 230 -15.78 6.11 1.68
CA LEU A 230 -15.30 7.46 1.41
C LEU A 230 -15.07 7.67 -0.10
N PHE A 231 -14.37 6.73 -0.74
CA PHE A 231 -14.15 6.78 -2.18
C PHE A 231 -15.49 6.82 -2.94
N ALA A 232 -16.41 5.91 -2.63
CA ALA A 232 -17.71 5.84 -3.27
C ALA A 232 -18.53 7.12 -3.05
N ALA A 233 -18.48 7.72 -1.86
CA ALA A 233 -19.18 8.97 -1.56
C ALA A 233 -18.64 10.13 -2.39
N VAL A 234 -17.30 10.27 -2.52
CA VAL A 234 -16.67 11.29 -3.37
C VAL A 234 -17.02 11.10 -4.84
N GLN A 235 -16.92 9.86 -5.36
CA GLN A 235 -17.26 9.56 -6.76
C GLN A 235 -18.73 9.86 -7.10
N ALA A 236 -19.62 9.71 -6.13
CA ALA A 236 -21.04 10.02 -6.28
C ALA A 236 -21.41 11.49 -5.98
N GLY A 237 -20.43 12.35 -5.65
CA GLY A 237 -20.66 13.75 -5.29
C GLY A 237 -21.36 13.96 -3.94
N ARG A 238 -21.47 12.91 -3.10
CA ARG A 238 -22.09 12.99 -1.77
C ARG A 238 -21.12 13.56 -0.73
N LEU A 239 -20.80 14.86 -0.87
CA LEU A 239 -19.72 15.52 -0.10
C LEU A 239 -19.98 15.53 1.41
N ASP A 240 -21.20 15.66 1.88
CA ASP A 240 -21.50 15.64 3.33
C ASP A 240 -21.29 14.25 3.94
N GLU A 241 -21.57 13.19 3.19
CA GLU A 241 -21.24 11.83 3.58
C GLU A 241 -19.72 11.63 3.58
N ALA A 242 -19.04 12.10 2.54
CA ALA A 242 -17.58 12.02 2.44
C ALA A 242 -16.90 12.72 3.63
N ARG A 243 -17.36 13.92 4.03
CA ARG A 243 -16.86 14.63 5.21
C ARG A 243 -17.04 13.82 6.49
N ARG A 244 -18.24 13.27 6.74
CA ARG A 244 -18.50 12.43 7.91
C ARG A 244 -17.59 11.20 7.97
N LEU A 245 -17.35 10.54 6.83
CA LEU A 245 -16.43 9.39 6.76
C LEU A 245 -14.98 9.80 6.99
N ASN A 246 -14.57 10.94 6.43
CA ASN A 246 -13.24 11.50 6.67
C ASN A 246 -13.03 11.86 8.14
N ASP A 247 -14.01 12.53 8.77
CA ASP A 247 -13.96 12.90 10.18
C ASP A 247 -13.93 11.66 11.09
N ARG A 248 -14.63 10.59 10.71
CA ARG A 248 -14.57 9.30 11.40
C ARG A 248 -13.17 8.69 11.38
N MET A 249 -12.40 8.88 10.31
CA MET A 249 -11.02 8.38 10.23
C MET A 249 -9.99 9.28 10.93
N ALA A 250 -10.29 10.57 11.11
CA ALA A 250 -9.33 11.55 11.58
C ALA A 250 -8.63 11.20 12.92
N PRO A 251 -9.32 10.65 13.96
CA PRO A 251 -8.65 10.24 15.19
C PRO A 251 -7.59 9.15 14.95
N LEU A 252 -7.89 8.17 14.10
CA LEU A 252 -6.95 7.09 13.75
C LEU A 252 -5.78 7.60 12.91
N VAL A 253 -6.05 8.45 11.94
CA VAL A 253 -5.01 9.12 11.13
C VAL A 253 -4.02 9.85 12.05
N SER A 254 -4.53 10.63 13.02
CA SER A 254 -3.70 11.37 13.97
C SER A 254 -2.77 10.48 14.78
N VAL A 255 -3.23 9.29 15.18
CA VAL A 255 -2.43 8.36 15.99
C VAL A 255 -1.49 7.53 15.14
N PHE A 256 -1.98 6.97 14.00
CA PHE A 256 -1.17 6.07 13.19
C PHE A 256 -0.01 6.77 12.51
N TYR A 257 -0.22 8.01 12.06
CA TYR A 257 0.81 8.78 11.34
C TYR A 257 1.53 9.81 12.22
N ALA A 258 1.41 9.70 13.56
CA ALA A 258 2.24 10.49 14.47
C ALA A 258 3.73 10.12 14.33
N PRO A 259 4.66 11.06 14.55
CA PRO A 259 6.08 10.72 14.63
C PRO A 259 6.37 9.75 15.80
N PRO A 260 7.34 8.84 15.65
CA PRO A 260 8.12 8.56 14.43
C PRO A 260 7.28 7.74 13.44
N PHE A 261 7.41 8.06 12.15
CA PHE A 261 6.66 7.36 11.08
C PHE A 261 6.99 5.86 10.94
N VAL A 262 8.15 5.43 11.43
CA VAL A 262 8.53 4.01 11.42
C VAL A 262 7.50 3.14 12.15
N ASP A 263 6.81 3.68 13.14
CA ASP A 263 5.81 2.96 13.94
C ASP A 263 4.38 2.99 13.37
N MET A 264 4.18 3.61 12.20
CA MET A 264 2.83 3.71 11.63
C MET A 264 2.13 2.35 11.47
N HIS A 265 2.84 1.35 10.98
CA HIS A 265 2.28 0.01 10.79
C HIS A 265 2.22 -0.78 12.10
N ASN A 266 3.14 -0.55 13.04
CA ASN A 266 3.08 -1.11 14.39
C ASN A 266 1.79 -0.66 15.10
N ARG A 267 1.45 0.63 15.01
CA ARG A 267 0.21 1.19 15.56
C ARG A 267 -1.04 0.61 14.90
N MET A 268 -1.01 0.39 13.59
CA MET A 268 -2.10 -0.28 12.86
C MET A 268 -2.24 -1.75 13.30
N LYS A 269 -1.13 -2.47 13.47
CA LYS A 269 -1.09 -3.83 13.98
C LYS A 269 -1.65 -3.90 15.41
N GLU A 270 -1.28 -2.98 16.27
CA GLU A 270 -1.82 -2.86 17.63
C GLU A 270 -3.34 -2.59 17.62
N ALA A 271 -3.81 -1.72 16.74
CA ALA A 271 -5.25 -1.48 16.57
C ALA A 271 -6.00 -2.76 16.18
N LEU A 272 -5.44 -3.58 15.29
CA LEU A 272 -6.04 -4.87 14.93
C LEU A 272 -6.08 -5.85 16.12
N ALA A 273 -5.03 -5.87 16.96
CA ALA A 273 -5.01 -6.68 18.18
C ALA A 273 -6.06 -6.21 19.21
N ILE A 274 -6.18 -4.90 19.42
CA ILE A 274 -7.21 -4.31 20.29
C ILE A 274 -8.61 -4.65 19.78
N LEU A 275 -8.83 -4.66 18.47
CA LEU A 275 -10.11 -5.03 17.85
C LEU A 275 -10.37 -6.56 17.81
N GLY A 276 -9.44 -7.39 18.32
CA GLY A 276 -9.56 -8.85 18.30
C GLY A 276 -9.51 -9.47 16.90
N ARG A 277 -9.01 -8.72 15.90
CA ARG A 277 -8.87 -9.20 14.52
C ARG A 277 -7.61 -10.03 14.30
N ILE A 278 -6.57 -9.78 15.09
CA ILE A 278 -5.36 -10.62 15.21
C ILE A 278 -5.07 -10.89 16.70
N PRO A 279 -4.36 -11.97 17.04
CA PRO A 279 -4.12 -12.34 18.43
C PRO A 279 -3.22 -11.36 19.20
N ALA A 280 -2.18 -10.85 18.55
CA ALA A 280 -1.19 -9.95 19.15
C ALA A 280 -0.50 -9.08 18.09
N ALA A 281 0.13 -7.99 18.53
CA ALA A 281 0.83 -7.04 17.66
C ALA A 281 2.36 -7.25 17.69
N HIS A 282 2.81 -8.49 17.54
CA HIS A 282 4.24 -8.77 17.45
C HIS A 282 4.84 -8.17 16.17
N VAL A 283 6.02 -7.56 16.30
CA VAL A 283 6.79 -6.98 15.20
C VAL A 283 8.20 -7.56 15.17
N ARG A 284 8.79 -7.64 13.99
CA ARG A 284 10.16 -8.16 13.82
C ARG A 284 11.21 -7.04 13.98
N PRO A 285 12.36 -7.33 14.58
CA PRO A 285 13.48 -6.39 14.57
C PRO A 285 13.84 -5.93 13.13
N PRO A 286 14.26 -4.65 12.95
CA PRO A 286 14.61 -3.67 13.98
C PRO A 286 13.42 -2.94 14.62
N LEU A 287 12.17 -3.23 14.21
CA LEU A 287 11.00 -2.64 14.85
C LEU A 287 10.87 -3.13 16.29
N THR A 288 10.31 -2.27 17.14
CA THR A 288 10.06 -2.56 18.55
C THR A 288 8.59 -2.37 18.88
N ALA A 289 8.12 -3.02 19.94
CA ALA A 289 6.75 -2.80 20.41
C ALA A 289 6.55 -1.33 20.80
N ILE A 290 5.37 -0.80 20.50
CA ILE A 290 4.98 0.56 20.91
C ILE A 290 4.74 0.62 22.43
N SER A 291 4.80 1.83 23.01
CA SER A 291 4.58 2.06 24.43
C SER A 291 3.12 1.85 24.85
N GLU A 292 2.90 1.65 26.17
CA GLU A 292 1.53 1.55 26.70
C GLU A 292 0.74 2.86 26.53
N ASP A 293 1.42 4.02 26.57
CA ASP A 293 0.80 5.31 26.29
C ASP A 293 0.30 5.40 24.83
N GLU A 294 1.05 4.86 23.89
CA GLU A 294 0.60 4.80 22.50
C GLU A 294 -0.58 3.84 22.33
N ARG A 295 -0.54 2.68 22.98
CA ARG A 295 -1.67 1.75 23.02
C ARG A 295 -2.93 2.40 23.58
N HIS A 296 -2.78 3.17 24.66
CA HIS A 296 -3.89 3.92 25.24
C HIS A 296 -4.47 4.93 24.24
N ARG A 297 -3.62 5.70 23.56
CA ARG A 297 -4.05 6.65 22.52
C ARG A 297 -4.77 5.96 21.37
N ILE A 298 -4.31 4.78 20.94
CA ILE A 298 -4.96 3.97 19.91
C ILE A 298 -6.36 3.53 20.37
N ARG A 299 -6.51 3.05 21.62
CA ARG A 299 -7.84 2.69 22.18
C ARG A 299 -8.82 3.85 22.14
N LEU A 300 -8.36 5.06 22.54
CA LEU A 300 -9.18 6.27 22.48
C LEU A 300 -9.56 6.63 21.04
N ALA A 301 -8.61 6.56 20.10
CA ALA A 301 -8.85 6.87 18.70
C ALA A 301 -9.84 5.87 18.04
N LEU A 302 -9.74 4.58 18.35
CA LEU A 302 -10.69 3.56 17.90
C LEU A 302 -12.11 3.86 18.37
N ARG A 303 -12.29 4.21 19.65
CA ARG A 303 -13.59 4.62 20.20
C ARG A 303 -14.14 5.86 19.51
N ALA A 304 -13.32 6.91 19.35
CA ALA A 304 -13.71 8.15 18.69
C ALA A 304 -14.09 7.94 17.22
N SER A 305 -13.51 6.93 16.56
CA SER A 305 -13.81 6.52 15.18
C SER A 305 -15.02 5.57 15.08
N GLY A 306 -15.67 5.24 16.20
CA GLY A 306 -16.77 4.28 16.23
C GLY A 306 -16.33 2.85 15.87
N LEU A 307 -15.07 2.52 16.12
CA LEU A 307 -14.47 1.19 15.98
C LEU A 307 -14.11 0.70 17.40
N SER A 308 -15.08 0.25 18.15
CA SER A 308 -14.87 -0.40 19.45
C SER A 308 -15.14 -1.90 19.30
N SER A 309 -14.35 -2.71 20.04
CA SER A 309 -14.66 -4.13 20.28
C SER A 309 -15.88 -4.25 21.16
#